data_cb9b91d425302329bd4ba56f52ff1387
#
_entry.id   cb9b91d425302329bd4ba56f52ff1387
#
_cell.length_a   1.000
_cell.length_b   1.000
_cell.length_c   1.000
_cell.angle_alpha   90.00
_cell.angle_beta   90.00
_cell.angle_gamma   90.00
#
_symmetry.space_group_name_H-M   'P 1'
#
loop_
_entity.id
_entity.type
_entity.pdbx_description
1 polymer ?
#
loop_
_entity_poly.entity_id
_entity_poly.type
_entity_poly.pdbx_seq_one_letter_code
_entity_poly.pdbx_strand_id
1 'polypeptide(L)'
;MEGEGAMEADTVEEKRGAGRGAVRHGRPRREHAGRVEERILDAAGRVFLEHGFQGASVGEIAEVASAGKPTIYARFPSKQALFAAVIDRLVRRNTSLDAFSCPGASIEQRLDTLAAVILTRLLTPETIGLIRVAVAEARRFPDLATSVSCMGRQRPTEAVARVFGELAASDAIGASPAFAQEKLPETARRFLDLVVLPMLVRALFGEDLTALRAEIEPHAARSVDFFLAACGHDAE
;
A
#
# COMPACT_ATOMS: atom_id res chain seq x y z
N MET A 1 69.49 -63.09 34.36
CA MET A 1 68.36 -64.03 34.14
C MET A 1 67.21 -63.11 33.87
N GLU A 2 66.97 -62.84 32.61
CA GLU A 2 65.93 -63.49 31.83
C GLU A 2 64.55 -63.00 32.30
N GLY A 3 63.65 -62.44 31.57
CA GLY A 3 63.44 -62.53 30.13
C GLY A 3 62.39 -61.53 29.65
N GLU A 4 62.40 -61.46 28.43
CA GLU A 4 61.54 -60.91 27.39
C GLU A 4 60.05 -60.88 27.71
N GLY A 5 59.43 -59.94 27.06
CA GLY A 5 58.00 -59.98 26.81
C GLY A 5 57.44 -58.76 26.15
N ALA A 6 57.65 -58.72 24.85
CA ALA A 6 56.71 -58.29 23.77
C ALA A 6 55.78 -57.08 24.00
N MET A 7 56.01 -56.16 23.24
CA MET A 7 55.35 -55.07 22.64
C MET A 7 54.01 -55.47 21.99
N GLU A 8 52.92 -54.78 22.31
CA GLU A 8 51.77 -54.65 21.45
C GLU A 8 51.28 -53.23 21.42
N ALA A 9 51.29 -52.65 20.20
CA ALA A 9 50.86 -51.37 19.94
C ALA A 9 49.32 -51.37 19.76
N ASP A 10 48.62 -50.59 20.60
CA ASP A 10 47.18 -50.39 20.41
C ASP A 10 46.97 -49.00 19.84
N THR A 11 46.39 -49.01 18.61
CA THR A 11 46.17 -47.86 17.74
C THR A 11 44.92 -47.16 18.24
N VAL A 12 45.03 -45.98 18.80
CA VAL A 12 43.90 -45.11 19.15
C VAL A 12 43.36 -44.42 17.89
N GLU A 13 42.22 -44.88 17.44
CA GLU A 13 41.44 -44.35 16.32
C GLU A 13 40.78 -43.03 16.71
N GLU A 14 41.30 -41.92 16.16
CA GLU A 14 40.82 -40.56 16.34
C GLU A 14 39.49 -40.36 15.57
N LYS A 15 38.34 -40.48 16.26
CA LYS A 15 37.02 -40.14 15.72
C LYS A 15 36.86 -38.63 15.56
N ARG A 16 37.13 -38.14 14.35
CA ARG A 16 36.74 -36.81 13.92
C ARG A 16 35.22 -36.70 13.90
N GLY A 17 34.65 -36.05 14.89
CA GLY A 17 33.27 -35.64 14.97
C GLY A 17 32.97 -34.54 13.91
N ALA A 18 32.33 -34.90 12.81
CA ALA A 18 31.82 -33.94 11.82
C ALA A 18 30.75 -33.07 12.45
N GLY A 19 31.06 -31.83 12.72
CA GLY A 19 30.07 -30.79 13.10
C GLY A 19 29.06 -30.59 12.01
N ARG A 20 27.86 -31.13 12.18
CA ARG A 20 26.69 -30.83 11.33
C ARG A 20 26.28 -29.39 11.56
N GLY A 21 26.64 -28.52 10.63
CA GLY A 21 26.19 -27.14 10.58
C GLY A 21 24.68 -27.09 10.62
N ALA A 22 24.14 -26.43 11.64
CA ALA A 22 22.71 -26.13 11.75
C ALA A 22 22.29 -25.25 10.59
N VAL A 23 21.58 -25.83 9.62
CA VAL A 23 20.94 -25.12 8.51
C VAL A 23 19.90 -24.18 9.08
N ARG A 24 20.15 -22.87 8.98
CA ARG A 24 19.22 -21.82 9.38
C ARG A 24 17.99 -21.84 8.48
N HIS A 25 16.93 -22.51 8.90
CA HIS A 25 15.62 -22.65 8.23
C HIS A 25 14.69 -21.44 8.46
N GLY A 26 15.21 -20.21 8.52
CA GLY A 26 14.39 -19.01 8.81
C GLY A 26 13.80 -18.31 7.59
N ARG A 27 14.48 -18.32 6.45
CA ARG A 27 14.11 -17.52 5.28
C ARG A 27 12.99 -18.10 4.40
N PRO A 28 12.97 -19.40 4.07
CA PRO A 28 11.92 -19.97 3.20
C PRO A 28 10.52 -19.94 3.79
N ARG A 29 10.37 -20.04 5.11
CA ARG A 29 9.06 -20.02 5.79
C ARG A 29 8.39 -18.64 5.76
N ARG A 30 9.15 -17.54 5.89
CA ARG A 30 8.61 -16.17 5.82
C ARG A 30 8.19 -15.80 4.41
N GLU A 31 8.95 -16.12 3.39
CA GLU A 31 8.60 -15.90 1.98
C GLU A 31 7.37 -16.71 1.55
N HIS A 32 7.22 -17.93 2.06
CA HIS A 32 6.04 -18.76 1.80
C HIS A 32 4.80 -18.23 2.53
N ALA A 33 4.95 -17.72 3.76
CA ALA A 33 3.87 -17.10 4.52
C ALA A 33 3.37 -15.81 3.83
N GLY A 34 4.27 -14.97 3.32
CA GLY A 34 3.91 -13.76 2.57
C GLY A 34 3.14 -14.08 1.28
N ARG A 35 3.58 -15.08 0.51
CA ARG A 35 2.88 -15.51 -0.72
C ARG A 35 1.48 -16.08 -0.44
N VAL A 36 1.27 -16.74 0.68
CA VAL A 36 -0.06 -17.23 1.08
C VAL A 36 -0.97 -16.06 1.43
N GLU A 37 -0.46 -15.07 2.16
CA GLU A 37 -1.21 -13.87 2.52
C GLU A 37 -1.64 -13.07 1.30
N GLU A 38 -0.73 -12.81 0.34
CA GLU A 38 -1.06 -12.14 -0.91
C GLU A 38 -2.17 -12.84 -1.69
N ARG A 39 -2.11 -14.18 -1.82
CA ARG A 39 -3.17 -14.95 -2.47
C ARG A 39 -4.52 -14.83 -1.76
N ILE A 40 -4.52 -14.82 -0.42
CA ILE A 40 -5.75 -14.64 0.37
C ILE A 40 -6.33 -13.25 0.12
N LEU A 41 -5.50 -12.20 0.14
CA LEU A 41 -5.95 -10.83 -0.09
C LEU A 41 -6.44 -10.62 -1.53
N ASP A 42 -5.79 -11.24 -2.54
CA ASP A 42 -6.26 -11.21 -3.92
C ASP A 42 -7.62 -11.88 -4.10
N ALA A 43 -7.79 -13.06 -3.51
CA ALA A 43 -9.05 -13.79 -3.55
C ALA A 43 -10.16 -13.00 -2.82
N ALA A 44 -9.85 -12.47 -1.64
CA ALA A 44 -10.79 -11.68 -0.86
C ALA A 44 -11.24 -10.42 -1.60
N GLY A 45 -10.31 -9.69 -2.24
CA GLY A 45 -10.64 -8.52 -3.04
C GLY A 45 -11.63 -8.83 -4.16
N ARG A 46 -11.40 -9.93 -4.90
CA ARG A 46 -12.32 -10.39 -5.96
C ARG A 46 -13.69 -10.75 -5.43
N VAL A 47 -13.75 -11.57 -4.39
CA VAL A 47 -15.03 -12.03 -3.80
C VAL A 47 -15.82 -10.85 -3.20
N PHE A 48 -15.14 -9.88 -2.56
CA PHE A 48 -15.80 -8.68 -2.06
C PHE A 48 -16.33 -7.77 -3.18
N LEU A 49 -15.63 -7.68 -4.30
CA LEU A 49 -16.10 -6.92 -5.46
C LEU A 49 -17.31 -7.59 -6.13
N GLU A 50 -17.33 -8.91 -6.21
CA GLU A 50 -18.38 -9.67 -6.90
C GLU A 50 -19.66 -9.76 -6.06
N HIS A 51 -19.54 -10.05 -4.76
CA HIS A 51 -20.69 -10.34 -3.89
C HIS A 51 -20.96 -9.27 -2.84
N GLY A 52 -20.18 -8.19 -2.83
CA GLY A 52 -20.22 -7.19 -1.74
C GLY A 52 -19.74 -7.77 -0.41
N PHE A 53 -19.73 -6.93 0.62
CA PHE A 53 -19.26 -7.38 1.95
C PHE A 53 -20.18 -8.43 2.56
N GLN A 54 -21.52 -8.29 2.46
CA GLN A 54 -22.47 -9.22 3.08
C GLN A 54 -22.49 -10.59 2.37
N GLY A 55 -22.55 -10.60 1.04
CA GLY A 55 -22.62 -11.82 0.24
C GLY A 55 -21.33 -12.63 0.24
N ALA A 56 -20.18 -12.00 0.41
CA ALA A 56 -18.88 -12.68 0.47
C ALA A 56 -18.78 -13.62 1.68
N SER A 57 -18.29 -14.85 1.48
CA SER A 57 -18.03 -15.80 2.55
C SER A 57 -16.54 -16.13 2.67
N VAL A 58 -16.05 -16.30 3.92
CA VAL A 58 -14.66 -16.73 4.16
C VAL A 58 -14.41 -18.15 3.59
N GLY A 59 -15.47 -18.94 3.42
CA GLY A 59 -15.41 -20.25 2.77
C GLY A 59 -15.01 -20.15 1.30
N GLU A 60 -15.73 -19.34 0.56
CA GLU A 60 -15.48 -19.05 -0.84
C GLU A 60 -14.11 -18.42 -1.06
N ILE A 61 -13.73 -17.43 -0.22
CA ILE A 61 -12.39 -16.85 -0.26
C ILE A 61 -11.31 -17.91 -0.06
N ALA A 62 -11.53 -18.87 0.85
CA ALA A 62 -10.61 -19.96 1.09
C ALA A 62 -10.44 -20.88 -0.14
N GLU A 63 -11.53 -21.20 -0.83
CA GLU A 63 -11.54 -21.97 -2.07
C GLU A 63 -10.79 -21.24 -3.19
N VAL A 64 -11.13 -19.97 -3.44
CA VAL A 64 -10.47 -19.12 -4.46
C VAL A 64 -8.98 -18.93 -4.17
N ALA A 65 -8.61 -18.75 -2.89
CA ALA A 65 -7.22 -18.59 -2.47
C ALA A 65 -6.43 -19.91 -2.46
N SER A 66 -7.07 -21.06 -2.63
CA SER A 66 -6.49 -22.38 -2.36
C SER A 66 -5.81 -22.41 -0.97
N ALA A 67 -6.54 -21.94 0.04
CA ALA A 67 -6.09 -21.84 1.44
C ALA A 67 -7.15 -22.43 2.39
N GLY A 68 -6.72 -23.02 3.50
CA GLY A 68 -7.69 -23.50 4.50
C GLY A 68 -8.33 -22.33 5.28
N LYS A 69 -9.61 -22.44 5.65
CA LYS A 69 -10.28 -21.49 6.56
C LYS A 69 -9.46 -21.23 7.84
N PRO A 70 -8.87 -22.26 8.52
CA PRO A 70 -8.02 -22.03 9.68
C PRO A 70 -6.81 -21.14 9.38
N THR A 71 -6.23 -21.26 8.18
CA THR A 71 -5.11 -20.43 7.72
C THR A 71 -5.52 -18.96 7.57
N ILE A 72 -6.74 -18.70 7.07
CA ILE A 72 -7.28 -17.34 6.95
C ILE A 72 -7.53 -16.76 8.33
N TYR A 73 -8.25 -17.48 9.20
CA TYR A 73 -8.59 -16.99 10.55
C TYR A 73 -7.38 -16.80 11.46
N ALA A 74 -6.29 -17.55 11.25
CA ALA A 74 -5.04 -17.35 11.96
C ALA A 74 -4.36 -15.99 11.62
N ARG A 75 -4.68 -15.39 10.48
CA ARG A 75 -4.14 -14.09 10.04
C ARG A 75 -5.16 -12.95 10.18
N PHE A 76 -6.40 -13.24 9.88
CA PHE A 76 -7.50 -12.29 9.85
C PHE A 76 -8.63 -12.83 10.73
N PRO A 77 -8.75 -12.39 11.98
CA PRO A 77 -9.64 -12.98 12.97
C PRO A 77 -11.13 -12.83 12.63
N SER A 78 -11.47 -11.97 11.66
CA SER A 78 -12.85 -11.77 11.22
C SER A 78 -12.90 -11.37 9.73
N LYS A 79 -14.11 -11.44 9.13
CA LYS A 79 -14.34 -10.95 7.76
C LYS A 79 -14.07 -9.43 7.66
N GLN A 80 -14.36 -8.68 8.71
CA GLN A 80 -14.06 -7.25 8.81
C GLN A 80 -12.55 -7.01 8.79
N ALA A 81 -11.78 -7.76 9.57
CA ALA A 81 -10.31 -7.67 9.59
C ALA A 81 -9.70 -8.03 8.23
N LEU A 82 -10.24 -9.05 7.55
CA LEU A 82 -9.82 -9.43 6.20
C LEU A 82 -10.13 -8.32 5.17
N PHE A 83 -11.33 -7.73 5.23
CA PHE A 83 -11.69 -6.61 4.36
C PHE A 83 -10.81 -5.37 4.61
N ALA A 84 -10.59 -5.02 5.87
CA ALA A 84 -9.67 -3.92 6.24
C ALA A 84 -8.25 -4.15 5.68
N ALA A 85 -7.75 -5.40 5.74
CA ALA A 85 -6.45 -5.74 5.18
C ALA A 85 -6.40 -5.65 3.64
N VAL A 86 -7.50 -6.00 2.94
CA VAL A 86 -7.63 -5.79 1.49
C VAL A 86 -7.54 -4.30 1.16
N ILE A 87 -8.26 -3.45 1.89
CA ILE A 87 -8.22 -2.00 1.71
C ILE A 87 -6.83 -1.44 2.04
N ASP A 88 -6.22 -1.87 3.14
CA ASP A 88 -4.86 -1.42 3.52
C ASP A 88 -3.83 -1.73 2.43
N ARG A 89 -3.88 -2.93 1.86
CA ARG A 89 -3.03 -3.32 0.72
C ARG A 89 -3.30 -2.45 -0.51
N LEU A 90 -4.56 -2.20 -0.84
CA LEU A 90 -4.95 -1.33 -1.95
C LEU A 90 -4.41 0.09 -1.78
N VAL A 91 -4.57 0.67 -0.58
CA VAL A 91 -4.08 2.01 -0.26
C VAL A 91 -2.55 2.05 -0.36
N ARG A 92 -1.83 1.07 0.20
CA ARG A 92 -0.36 0.98 0.07
C ARG A 92 0.09 0.97 -1.39
N ARG A 93 -0.53 0.14 -2.23
CA ARG A 93 -0.21 0.04 -3.65
C ARG A 93 -0.43 1.38 -4.37
N ASN A 94 -1.53 2.05 -4.06
CA ASN A 94 -1.89 3.32 -4.70
C ASN A 94 -1.04 4.51 -4.21
N THR A 95 -0.47 4.42 -3.00
CA THR A 95 0.34 5.49 -2.37
C THR A 95 1.85 5.27 -2.43
N SER A 96 2.33 4.23 -3.09
CA SER A 96 3.77 4.02 -3.32
C SER A 96 4.28 5.02 -4.35
N LEU A 97 4.78 6.15 -3.87
CA LEU A 97 5.34 7.24 -4.69
C LEU A 97 6.88 7.25 -4.68
N ASP A 98 7.51 6.15 -4.21
CA ASP A 98 8.96 6.06 -4.00
C ASP A 98 9.79 6.22 -5.30
N ALA A 99 9.18 5.96 -6.45
CA ALA A 99 9.79 6.15 -7.77
C ALA A 99 9.35 7.47 -8.45
N PHE A 100 8.62 8.35 -7.72
CA PHE A 100 8.19 9.61 -8.29
C PHE A 100 9.42 10.53 -8.43
N SER A 101 9.80 10.84 -9.66
CA SER A 101 10.90 11.73 -9.99
C SER A 101 10.65 12.37 -11.34
N CYS A 102 10.76 13.69 -11.42
CA CYS A 102 10.64 14.46 -12.66
C CYS A 102 11.85 15.42 -12.76
N PRO A 103 13.06 14.92 -13.06
CA PRO A 103 14.24 15.78 -13.13
C PRO A 103 14.12 16.81 -14.24
N GLY A 104 14.46 18.08 -13.93
CA GLY A 104 14.44 19.18 -14.90
C GLY A 104 13.05 19.76 -15.23
N ALA A 105 11.97 19.23 -14.66
CA ALA A 105 10.62 19.77 -14.81
C ALA A 105 10.37 20.95 -13.86
N SER A 106 9.51 21.90 -14.26
CA SER A 106 9.05 22.96 -13.37
C SER A 106 8.21 22.41 -12.22
N ILE A 107 7.96 23.22 -11.19
CA ILE A 107 7.14 22.81 -10.05
C ILE A 107 5.72 22.44 -10.47
N GLU A 108 5.13 23.21 -11.40
CA GLU A 108 3.80 22.96 -11.96
C GLU A 108 3.77 21.59 -12.62
N GLN A 109 4.71 21.31 -13.53
CA GLN A 109 4.81 20.02 -14.24
C GLN A 109 5.01 18.83 -13.28
N ARG A 110 5.75 19.03 -12.21
CA ARG A 110 5.97 17.99 -11.17
C ARG A 110 4.69 17.72 -10.39
N LEU A 111 3.94 18.77 -10.01
CA LEU A 111 2.67 18.62 -9.31
C LEU A 111 1.57 18.08 -10.21
N ASP A 112 1.50 18.49 -11.49
CA ASP A 112 0.59 17.93 -12.50
C ASP A 112 0.82 16.42 -12.66
N THR A 113 2.06 16.01 -12.80
CA THR A 113 2.43 14.59 -12.90
C THR A 113 2.05 13.83 -11.62
N LEU A 114 2.28 14.40 -10.44
CA LEU A 114 1.90 13.81 -9.17
C LEU A 114 0.38 13.62 -9.08
N ALA A 115 -0.39 14.67 -9.42
CA ALA A 115 -1.85 14.63 -9.43
C ALA A 115 -2.38 13.57 -10.42
N ALA A 116 -1.83 13.53 -11.63
CA ALA A 116 -2.22 12.55 -12.66
C ALA A 116 -1.90 11.11 -12.21
N VAL A 117 -0.75 10.86 -11.60
CA VAL A 117 -0.38 9.54 -11.06
C VAL A 117 -1.35 9.11 -9.96
N ILE A 118 -1.69 9.99 -9.02
CA ILE A 118 -2.64 9.72 -7.94
C ILE A 118 -4.01 9.36 -8.52
N LEU A 119 -4.53 10.17 -9.43
CA LEU A 119 -5.84 9.95 -10.04
C LEU A 119 -5.88 8.68 -10.89
N THR A 120 -4.85 8.40 -11.67
CA THR A 120 -4.77 7.19 -12.49
C THR A 120 -4.84 5.92 -11.65
N ARG A 121 -4.18 5.91 -10.49
CA ARG A 121 -4.20 4.78 -9.54
C ARG A 121 -5.53 4.66 -8.80
N LEU A 122 -6.16 5.79 -8.48
CA LEU A 122 -7.45 5.84 -7.79
C LEU A 122 -8.61 5.39 -8.68
N LEU A 123 -8.68 5.93 -9.92
CA LEU A 123 -9.80 5.74 -10.83
C LEU A 123 -9.72 4.38 -11.55
N THR A 124 -9.64 3.30 -10.79
CA THR A 124 -9.70 1.92 -11.30
C THR A 124 -10.99 1.23 -10.85
N PRO A 125 -11.54 0.30 -11.65
CA PRO A 125 -12.73 -0.47 -11.25
C PRO A 125 -12.57 -1.14 -9.89
N GLU A 126 -11.39 -1.69 -9.61
CA GLU A 126 -11.06 -2.33 -8.32
C GLU A 126 -11.13 -1.33 -7.17
N THR A 127 -10.45 -0.20 -7.28
CA THR A 127 -10.40 0.81 -6.21
C THR A 127 -11.78 1.38 -5.92
N ILE A 128 -12.48 1.84 -6.96
CA ILE A 128 -13.81 2.45 -6.82
C ILE A 128 -14.82 1.42 -6.32
N GLY A 129 -14.76 0.17 -6.82
CA GLY A 129 -15.63 -0.91 -6.36
C GLY A 129 -15.46 -1.20 -4.88
N LEU A 130 -14.24 -1.36 -4.39
CA LEU A 130 -13.96 -1.63 -2.97
C LEU A 130 -14.35 -0.44 -2.07
N ILE A 131 -14.16 0.81 -2.51
CA ILE A 131 -14.64 1.99 -1.77
C ILE A 131 -16.17 1.98 -1.69
N ARG A 132 -16.88 1.66 -2.78
CA ARG A 132 -18.35 1.53 -2.77
C ARG A 132 -18.82 0.46 -1.77
N VAL A 133 -18.15 -0.70 -1.74
CA VAL A 133 -18.44 -1.76 -0.76
C VAL A 133 -18.27 -1.23 0.67
N ALA A 134 -17.18 -0.50 0.95
CA ALA A 134 -16.95 0.09 2.28
C ALA A 134 -18.00 1.13 2.66
N VAL A 135 -18.37 2.02 1.72
CA VAL A 135 -19.40 3.06 1.95
C VAL A 135 -20.78 2.45 2.19
N ALA A 136 -21.15 1.41 1.44
CA ALA A 136 -22.44 0.71 1.62
C ALA A 136 -22.60 0.10 3.01
N GLU A 137 -21.51 -0.35 3.62
CA GLU A 137 -21.52 -0.98 4.94
C GLU A 137 -21.28 -0.02 6.12
N ALA A 138 -21.04 1.27 5.84
CA ALA A 138 -20.66 2.26 6.85
C ALA A 138 -21.64 2.38 8.01
N ARG A 139 -22.95 2.29 7.74
CA ARG A 139 -23.99 2.35 8.79
C ARG A 139 -24.03 1.10 9.65
N ARG A 140 -23.70 -0.06 9.10
CA ARG A 140 -23.77 -1.35 9.78
C ARG A 140 -22.50 -1.67 10.56
N PHE A 141 -21.35 -1.25 10.03
CA PHE A 141 -20.03 -1.47 10.61
C PHE A 141 -19.25 -0.15 10.71
N PRO A 142 -19.65 0.77 11.63
CA PRO A 142 -19.06 2.09 11.73
C PRO A 142 -17.56 2.06 12.04
N ASP A 143 -17.09 1.12 12.86
CA ASP A 143 -15.66 0.97 13.18
C ASP A 143 -14.83 0.57 11.96
N LEU A 144 -15.38 -0.34 11.13
CA LEU A 144 -14.76 -0.72 9.86
C LEU A 144 -14.67 0.48 8.91
N ALA A 145 -15.77 1.22 8.76
CA ALA A 145 -15.82 2.39 7.90
C ALA A 145 -14.86 3.49 8.37
N THR A 146 -14.77 3.72 9.68
CA THR A 146 -13.82 4.65 10.28
C THR A 146 -12.40 4.23 10.02
N SER A 147 -12.06 2.95 10.20
CA SER A 147 -10.72 2.41 9.92
C SER A 147 -10.34 2.58 8.45
N VAL A 148 -11.25 2.22 7.53
CA VAL A 148 -11.04 2.38 6.07
C VAL A 148 -10.86 3.84 5.69
N SER A 149 -11.70 4.74 6.21
CA SER A 149 -11.62 6.18 5.97
C SER A 149 -10.31 6.78 6.50
N CYS A 150 -9.86 6.34 7.67
CA CYS A 150 -8.60 6.78 8.26
C CYS A 150 -7.41 6.35 7.39
N MET A 151 -7.34 5.08 7.00
CA MET A 151 -6.29 4.56 6.11
C MET A 151 -6.27 5.27 4.75
N GLY A 152 -7.44 5.50 4.16
CA GLY A 152 -7.59 6.17 2.87
C GLY A 152 -7.21 7.64 2.86
N ARG A 153 -7.12 8.29 4.05
CA ARG A 153 -6.68 9.70 4.19
C ARG A 153 -5.26 9.83 4.70
N GLN A 154 -4.90 9.08 5.72
CA GLN A 154 -3.61 9.24 6.39
C GLN A 154 -2.44 8.87 5.50
N ARG A 155 -2.45 7.67 4.91
CA ARG A 155 -1.33 7.20 4.06
C ARG A 155 -1.08 8.04 2.81
N PRO A 156 -2.11 8.43 2.02
CA PRO A 156 -1.91 9.35 0.91
C PRO A 156 -1.33 10.68 1.35
N THR A 157 -1.82 11.24 2.48
CA THR A 157 -1.31 12.49 3.04
C THR A 157 0.18 12.38 3.41
N GLU A 158 0.58 11.31 4.09
CA GLU A 158 1.98 11.06 4.44
C GLU A 158 2.87 10.91 3.20
N ALA A 159 2.38 10.18 2.18
CA ALA A 159 3.12 9.98 0.94
C ALA A 159 3.33 11.29 0.17
N VAL A 160 2.29 12.11 0.03
CA VAL A 160 2.36 13.42 -0.65
C VAL A 160 3.18 14.41 0.17
N ALA A 161 3.04 14.44 1.51
CA ALA A 161 3.84 15.30 2.37
C ALA A 161 5.34 15.03 2.24
N ARG A 162 5.75 13.76 2.08
CA ARG A 162 7.14 13.38 1.81
C ARG A 162 7.63 13.95 0.48
N VAL A 163 6.83 13.77 -0.60
CA VAL A 163 7.15 14.36 -1.92
C VAL A 163 7.25 15.89 -1.82
N PHE A 164 6.35 16.54 -1.10
CA PHE A 164 6.40 18.00 -0.88
C PHE A 164 7.65 18.44 -0.12
N GLY A 165 8.11 17.66 0.86
CA GLY A 165 9.38 17.91 1.56
C GLY A 165 10.58 17.83 0.62
N GLU A 166 10.61 16.86 -0.31
CA GLU A 166 11.65 16.73 -1.33
C GLU A 166 11.60 17.91 -2.34
N LEU A 167 10.40 18.33 -2.75
CA LEU A 167 10.20 19.49 -3.62
C LEU A 167 10.68 20.78 -2.93
N ALA A 168 10.27 21.01 -1.70
CA ALA A 168 10.67 22.20 -0.92
C ALA A 168 12.18 22.29 -0.71
N ALA A 169 12.88 21.16 -0.61
CA ALA A 169 14.34 21.12 -0.48
C ALA A 169 15.08 21.40 -1.78
N SER A 170 14.44 21.22 -2.94
CA SER A 170 15.07 21.30 -4.27
C SER A 170 14.56 22.44 -5.15
N ASP A 171 13.59 23.23 -4.69
CA ASP A 171 12.88 24.24 -5.48
C ASP A 171 12.58 25.51 -4.67
N ALA A 172 12.38 26.64 -5.38
CA ALA A 172 12.02 27.93 -4.78
C ALA A 172 10.71 27.90 -4.00
N ILE A 173 9.83 26.93 -4.26
CA ILE A 173 8.57 26.74 -3.51
C ILE A 173 8.82 26.51 -2.02
N GLY A 174 10.00 26.05 -1.63
CA GLY A 174 10.40 25.92 -0.22
C GLY A 174 10.42 27.22 0.56
N ALA A 175 10.46 28.38 -0.12
CA ALA A 175 10.31 29.68 0.51
C ALA A 175 8.86 30.01 0.92
N SER A 176 7.87 29.33 0.35
CA SER A 176 6.46 29.51 0.72
C SER A 176 6.17 28.95 2.11
N PRO A 177 5.48 29.71 2.99
CA PRO A 177 5.09 29.23 4.32
C PRO A 177 4.22 27.96 4.30
N ALA A 178 3.53 27.69 3.19
CA ALA A 178 2.73 26.47 3.01
C ALA A 178 3.60 25.21 2.95
N PHE A 179 4.87 25.33 2.55
CA PHE A 179 5.83 24.23 2.45
C PHE A 179 6.81 24.16 3.63
N ALA A 180 6.59 24.94 4.69
CA ALA A 180 7.31 24.75 5.94
C ALA A 180 7.10 23.34 6.48
N GLN A 181 8.14 22.72 7.05
CA GLN A 181 8.16 21.30 7.44
C GLN A 181 6.96 20.89 8.31
N GLU A 182 6.56 21.75 9.25
CA GLU A 182 5.43 21.51 10.14
C GLU A 182 4.07 21.63 9.45
N LYS A 183 4.01 22.25 8.27
CA LYS A 183 2.78 22.44 7.47
C LYS A 183 2.59 21.38 6.39
N LEU A 184 3.63 20.64 6.03
CA LEU A 184 3.56 19.67 4.94
C LEU A 184 2.37 18.70 5.01
N PRO A 185 1.99 18.14 6.18
CA PRO A 185 0.82 17.25 6.23
C PRO A 185 -0.50 17.97 5.93
N GLU A 186 -0.65 19.22 6.39
CA GLU A 186 -1.85 20.01 6.12
C GLU A 186 -1.92 20.41 4.63
N THR A 187 -0.81 20.87 4.08
CA THR A 187 -0.68 21.26 2.67
C THR A 187 -0.93 20.09 1.74
N ALA A 188 -0.34 18.91 2.03
CA ALA A 188 -0.58 17.67 1.30
C ALA A 188 -2.05 17.24 1.34
N ARG A 189 -2.72 17.38 2.49
CA ARG A 189 -4.14 17.07 2.60
C ARG A 189 -4.98 17.99 1.74
N ARG A 190 -4.72 19.32 1.76
CA ARG A 190 -5.45 20.29 0.92
C ARG A 190 -5.26 20.00 -0.56
N PHE A 191 -4.04 19.68 -0.99
CA PHE A 191 -3.76 19.24 -2.35
C PHE A 191 -4.59 18.01 -2.75
N LEU A 192 -4.58 16.97 -1.90
CA LEU A 192 -5.37 15.76 -2.14
C LEU A 192 -6.88 16.05 -2.18
N ASP A 193 -7.38 16.92 -1.32
CA ASP A 193 -8.80 17.29 -1.32
C ASP A 193 -9.19 17.99 -2.65
N LEU A 194 -8.36 18.88 -3.19
CA LEU A 194 -8.59 19.52 -4.48
C LEU A 194 -8.51 18.54 -5.65
N VAL A 195 -7.51 17.69 -5.67
CA VAL A 195 -7.23 16.78 -6.78
C VAL A 195 -8.18 15.60 -6.77
N VAL A 196 -8.37 14.96 -5.61
CA VAL A 196 -9.00 13.65 -5.51
C VAL A 196 -10.51 13.71 -5.31
N LEU A 197 -11.01 14.59 -4.40
CA LEU A 197 -12.42 14.52 -4.01
C LEU A 197 -13.39 14.74 -5.16
N PRO A 198 -13.21 15.72 -6.07
CA PRO A 198 -14.17 15.93 -7.16
C PRO A 198 -14.31 14.71 -8.06
N MET A 199 -13.19 14.08 -8.44
CA MET A 199 -13.17 12.91 -9.32
C MET A 199 -13.67 11.65 -8.61
N LEU A 200 -13.28 11.47 -7.33
CA LEU A 200 -13.73 10.34 -6.52
C LEU A 200 -15.26 10.35 -6.34
N VAL A 201 -15.84 11.50 -6.01
CA VAL A 201 -17.29 11.62 -5.81
C VAL A 201 -18.04 11.26 -7.09
N ARG A 202 -17.63 11.80 -8.24
CA ARG A 202 -18.22 11.47 -9.55
C ARG A 202 -18.13 9.96 -9.84
N ALA A 203 -16.95 9.36 -9.61
CA ALA A 203 -16.74 7.92 -9.75
C ALA A 203 -17.64 7.10 -8.83
N LEU A 204 -17.80 7.49 -7.57
CA LEU A 204 -18.65 6.79 -6.61
C LEU A 204 -20.14 6.84 -6.99
N PHE A 205 -20.59 7.95 -7.59
CA PHE A 205 -21.96 8.09 -8.10
C PHE A 205 -22.21 7.42 -9.46
N GLY A 206 -21.21 6.74 -10.02
CA GLY A 206 -21.44 5.86 -11.17
C GLY A 206 -21.07 6.47 -12.52
N GLU A 207 -20.42 7.61 -12.55
CA GLU A 207 -19.91 8.16 -13.80
C GLU A 207 -18.89 7.20 -14.44
N ASP A 208 -18.87 7.16 -15.76
CA ASP A 208 -18.01 6.24 -16.50
C ASP A 208 -16.53 6.51 -16.25
N LEU A 209 -15.81 5.48 -15.82
CA LEU A 209 -14.39 5.60 -15.47
C LEU A 209 -13.51 5.93 -16.68
N THR A 210 -13.90 5.54 -17.88
CA THR A 210 -13.15 5.86 -19.10
C THR A 210 -13.25 7.36 -19.40
N ALA A 211 -14.45 7.92 -19.27
CA ALA A 211 -14.67 9.36 -19.41
C ALA A 211 -13.91 10.16 -18.33
N LEU A 212 -14.02 9.73 -17.06
CA LEU A 212 -13.29 10.38 -15.96
C LEU A 212 -11.77 10.33 -16.15
N ARG A 213 -11.23 9.22 -16.63
CA ARG A 213 -9.78 9.07 -16.89
C ARG A 213 -9.30 9.97 -18.03
N ALA A 214 -10.13 10.25 -19.02
CA ALA A 214 -9.82 11.21 -20.07
C ALA A 214 -9.74 12.67 -19.56
N GLU A 215 -10.37 12.96 -18.42
CA GLU A 215 -10.32 14.27 -17.77
C GLU A 215 -9.17 14.45 -16.78
N ILE A 216 -8.36 13.42 -16.51
CA ILE A 216 -7.31 13.45 -15.47
C ILE A 216 -6.36 14.63 -15.70
N GLU A 217 -5.76 14.72 -16.89
CA GLU A 217 -4.77 15.77 -17.18
C GLU A 217 -5.34 17.19 -17.05
N PRO A 218 -6.48 17.55 -17.72
CA PRO A 218 -7.03 18.90 -17.58
C PRO A 218 -7.56 19.19 -16.17
N HIS A 219 -7.99 18.19 -15.42
CA HIS A 219 -8.40 18.38 -14.02
C HIS A 219 -7.18 18.59 -13.12
N ALA A 220 -6.10 17.81 -13.30
CA ALA A 220 -4.85 17.95 -12.55
C ALA A 220 -4.28 19.37 -12.75
N ALA A 221 -4.12 19.84 -13.99
CA ALA A 221 -3.59 21.16 -14.29
C ALA A 221 -4.39 22.27 -13.58
N ARG A 222 -5.73 22.30 -13.73
CA ARG A 222 -6.56 23.30 -13.05
C ARG A 222 -6.45 23.25 -11.53
N SER A 223 -6.33 22.05 -10.94
CA SER A 223 -6.21 21.87 -9.50
C SER A 223 -4.86 22.34 -8.99
N VAL A 224 -3.80 22.08 -9.74
CA VAL A 224 -2.42 22.51 -9.43
C VAL A 224 -2.28 24.03 -9.54
N ASP A 225 -2.79 24.65 -10.61
CA ASP A 225 -2.79 26.09 -10.78
C ASP A 225 -3.44 26.78 -9.58
N PHE A 226 -4.65 26.32 -9.22
CA PHE A 226 -5.36 26.86 -8.05
C PHE A 226 -4.61 26.64 -6.74
N PHE A 227 -4.02 25.44 -6.56
CA PHE A 227 -3.25 25.11 -5.39
C PHE A 227 -2.00 25.99 -5.24
N LEU A 228 -1.24 26.18 -6.33
CA LEU A 228 -0.01 26.99 -6.32
C LEU A 228 -0.33 28.46 -6.04
N ALA A 229 -1.36 29.03 -6.68
CA ALA A 229 -1.83 30.38 -6.39
C ALA A 229 -2.22 30.54 -4.90
N ALA A 230 -2.92 29.56 -4.31
CA ALA A 230 -3.27 29.55 -2.90
C ALA A 230 -2.05 29.42 -1.95
N CYS A 231 -0.94 28.85 -2.44
CA CYS A 231 0.34 28.77 -1.72
C CYS A 231 1.22 30.04 -1.88
N GLY A 232 0.74 31.04 -2.63
CA GLY A 232 1.50 32.29 -2.88
C GLY A 232 2.59 32.10 -3.94
N HIS A 233 2.43 31.15 -4.84
CA HIS A 233 3.31 30.92 -5.97
C HIS A 233 2.57 31.41 -7.22
N ASP A 234 2.92 32.59 -7.72
CA ASP A 234 2.39 33.10 -8.98
C ASP A 234 3.12 32.39 -10.13
N ALA A 235 2.35 31.85 -11.09
CA ALA A 235 2.92 31.31 -12.31
C ALA A 235 3.60 32.45 -13.09
N GLU A 236 4.90 32.30 -13.37
CA GLU A 236 5.62 33.20 -14.29
C GLU A 236 5.18 33.05 -15.74
#